data_4658d31334d6d5c6d995fb8843b37b77
#
_entry.id   4658d31334d6d5c6d995fb8843b37b77
#
_cell.length_a   1.000
_cell.length_b   1.000
_cell.length_c   1.000
_cell.angle_alpha   90.00
_cell.angle_beta   90.00
_cell.angle_gamma   90.00
#
_symmetry.space_group_name_H-M   'P 1'
#
loop_
_entity.id
_entity.type
_entity.pdbx_description
1 polymer ?
#
loop_
_entity_poly.entity_id
_entity_poly.type
_entity_poly.pdbx_seq_one_letter_code
_entity_poly.pdbx_strand_id
1 'polypeptide(L)'
;MSIKSDKWIRRMAEQHGMIEPFEPGQIKTRDNARLVSYGTSSYGYDVRCAREFKIFTNINSTIVDPKAFDPTSFVDVEADVCIIPPNSFALARTVEYFRIPRNVLTICLGKSTYARCGIIVNVTPLEPEWEGHVTLEFSNTTPLPAKIYANEGVAQMLFLESDEECETSYKDRGGKYQGQQGVTLPRT
;
A
#
# COMPACT_ATOMS: atom_id res chain seq x y z
N MET A 1 -19.81 4.76 13.10
CA MET A 1 -18.68 4.24 12.24
C MET A 1 -18.34 2.83 12.69
N SER A 2 -18.26 1.84 11.78
CA SER A 2 -17.97 0.46 12.12
C SER A 2 -16.88 -0.14 11.22
N ILE A 3 -15.96 -0.91 11.83
CA ILE A 3 -15.00 -1.72 11.10
C ILE A 3 -15.71 -2.84 10.35
N LYS A 4 -15.28 -3.16 9.15
CA LYS A 4 -15.91 -4.15 8.27
C LYS A 4 -15.27 -5.53 8.37
N SER A 5 -16.13 -6.55 8.43
CA SER A 5 -15.72 -7.95 8.53
C SER A 5 -15.33 -8.54 7.16
N ASP A 6 -14.70 -9.70 7.19
CA ASP A 6 -14.37 -10.50 6.02
C ASP A 6 -15.56 -10.76 5.08
N LYS A 7 -16.76 -11.00 5.62
CA LYS A 7 -17.99 -11.17 4.84
C LYS A 7 -18.34 -9.93 4.01
N TRP A 8 -18.20 -8.75 4.61
CA TRP A 8 -18.43 -7.48 3.93
C TRP A 8 -17.36 -7.24 2.86
N ILE A 9 -16.08 -7.49 3.21
CA ILE A 9 -14.95 -7.29 2.28
C ILE A 9 -15.10 -8.18 1.04
N ARG A 10 -15.43 -9.49 1.21
CA ARG A 10 -15.69 -10.40 0.09
C ARG A 10 -16.84 -9.89 -0.79
N ARG A 11 -17.97 -9.52 -0.19
CA ARG A 11 -19.12 -9.00 -0.94
C ARG A 11 -18.75 -7.76 -1.75
N MET A 12 -18.04 -6.80 -1.16
CA MET A 12 -17.65 -5.57 -1.84
C MET A 12 -16.63 -5.82 -2.96
N ALA A 13 -15.68 -6.71 -2.74
CA ALA A 13 -14.72 -7.06 -3.77
C ALA A 13 -15.37 -7.82 -4.93
N GLU A 14 -16.19 -8.84 -4.66
CA GLU A 14 -16.79 -9.71 -5.68
C GLU A 14 -17.93 -9.04 -6.46
N GLN A 15 -18.78 -8.24 -5.78
CA GLN A 15 -19.97 -7.64 -6.41
C GLN A 15 -19.74 -6.22 -6.91
N HIS A 16 -18.78 -5.48 -6.35
CA HIS A 16 -18.53 -4.08 -6.66
C HIS A 16 -17.11 -3.78 -7.12
N GLY A 17 -16.25 -4.79 -7.23
CA GLY A 17 -14.87 -4.62 -7.70
C GLY A 17 -14.01 -3.73 -6.79
N MET A 18 -14.30 -3.69 -5.48
CA MET A 18 -13.58 -2.82 -4.54
C MET A 18 -12.09 -3.13 -4.47
N ILE A 19 -11.69 -4.39 -4.66
CA ILE A 19 -10.30 -4.87 -4.64
C ILE A 19 -10.09 -5.78 -5.86
N GLU A 20 -9.08 -5.51 -6.67
CA GLU A 20 -8.78 -6.29 -7.88
C GLU A 20 -7.27 -6.37 -8.15
N PRO A 21 -6.67 -7.58 -8.30
CA PRO A 21 -7.26 -8.90 -8.10
C PRO A 21 -7.56 -9.17 -6.61
N PHE A 22 -8.64 -9.89 -6.35
CA PHE A 22 -9.11 -10.18 -5.00
C PHE A 22 -8.75 -11.60 -4.55
N GLU A 23 -8.32 -11.74 -3.30
CA GLU A 23 -8.05 -13.05 -2.67
C GLU A 23 -9.01 -13.25 -1.48
N PRO A 24 -9.98 -14.20 -1.58
CA PRO A 24 -11.05 -14.33 -0.58
C PRO A 24 -10.62 -14.92 0.76
N GLY A 25 -9.42 -15.51 0.84
CA GLY A 25 -8.85 -16.09 2.04
C GLY A 25 -7.41 -15.66 2.29
N GLN A 26 -6.79 -16.21 3.33
CA GLN A 26 -5.38 -15.99 3.64
C GLN A 26 -4.50 -17.02 2.90
N ILE A 27 -3.64 -16.54 2.01
CA ILE A 27 -2.61 -17.35 1.35
C ILE A 27 -1.33 -17.26 2.17
N LYS A 28 -0.78 -18.42 2.55
CA LYS A 28 0.41 -18.55 3.41
C LYS A 28 1.55 -19.33 2.76
N THR A 29 1.23 -20.04 1.68
CA THR A 29 2.17 -20.89 0.95
C THR A 29 1.90 -20.82 -0.55
N ARG A 30 2.94 -20.91 -1.36
CA ARG A 30 2.88 -21.10 -2.81
C ARG A 30 3.99 -22.04 -3.20
N ASP A 31 3.70 -23.06 -4.02
CA ASP A 31 4.69 -24.06 -4.51
C ASP A 31 5.52 -24.68 -3.37
N ASN A 32 4.86 -25.02 -2.26
CA ASN A 32 5.46 -25.53 -1.02
C ASN A 32 6.42 -24.57 -0.29
N ALA A 33 6.59 -23.33 -0.76
CA ALA A 33 7.33 -22.29 -0.06
C ALA A 33 6.41 -21.47 0.86
N ARG A 34 6.92 -21.09 2.03
CA ARG A 34 6.22 -20.18 2.95
C ARG A 34 6.31 -18.75 2.42
N LEU A 35 5.18 -18.04 2.46
CA LEU A 35 5.06 -16.63 2.09
C LEU A 35 4.74 -15.77 3.32
N VAL A 36 5.08 -14.49 3.25
CA VAL A 36 4.42 -13.50 4.11
C VAL A 36 2.97 -13.39 3.64
N SER A 37 2.03 -13.83 4.47
CA SER A 37 0.63 -14.06 4.09
C SER A 37 -0.06 -12.82 3.54
N TYR A 38 -1.00 -13.02 2.59
CA TYR A 38 -1.83 -11.98 2.01
C TYR A 38 -3.27 -12.46 1.81
N GLY A 39 -4.17 -11.54 1.47
CA GLY A 39 -5.59 -11.82 1.25
C GLY A 39 -6.48 -11.43 2.43
N THR A 40 -7.74 -11.87 2.40
CA THR A 40 -8.76 -11.46 3.37
C THR A 40 -8.49 -12.04 4.76
N SER A 41 -8.43 -11.16 5.77
CA SER A 41 -8.40 -11.50 7.20
C SER A 41 -9.76 -11.23 7.84
N SER A 42 -9.89 -11.42 9.17
CA SER A 42 -11.18 -11.29 9.87
C SER A 42 -11.83 -9.90 9.73
N TYR A 43 -11.02 -8.83 9.79
CA TYR A 43 -11.48 -7.43 9.73
C TYR A 43 -10.56 -6.57 8.86
N GLY A 44 -9.97 -7.14 7.82
CA GLY A 44 -9.08 -6.43 6.92
C GLY A 44 -8.65 -7.24 5.71
N TYR A 45 -7.80 -6.66 4.90
CA TYR A 45 -7.22 -7.28 3.73
C TYR A 45 -5.72 -7.04 3.71
N ASP A 46 -4.93 -8.11 3.69
CA ASP A 46 -3.48 -8.02 3.58
C ASP A 46 -3.07 -7.86 2.12
N VAL A 47 -2.52 -6.70 1.77
CA VAL A 47 -2.12 -6.35 0.40
C VAL A 47 -0.74 -6.89 0.05
N ARG A 48 -0.56 -7.20 -1.24
CA ARG A 48 0.72 -7.61 -1.81
C ARG A 48 1.51 -6.42 -2.34
N CYS A 49 2.83 -6.51 -2.23
CA CYS A 49 3.74 -5.61 -2.91
C CYS A 49 3.93 -6.02 -4.37
N ALA A 50 3.85 -5.11 -5.32
CA ALA A 50 4.22 -5.37 -6.71
C ALA A 50 5.75 -5.44 -6.89
N ARG A 51 6.22 -5.72 -8.12
CA ARG A 51 7.65 -5.89 -8.44
C ARG A 51 8.38 -4.59 -8.72
N GLU A 52 7.63 -3.49 -8.88
CA GLU A 52 8.16 -2.17 -9.19
C GLU A 52 8.50 -1.42 -7.91
N PHE A 53 9.75 -1.02 -7.78
CA PHE A 53 10.28 -0.28 -6.64
C PHE A 53 11.01 0.97 -7.10
N LYS A 54 10.97 2.01 -6.27
CA LYS A 54 11.81 3.20 -6.36
C LYS A 54 12.62 3.29 -5.07
N ILE A 55 13.92 3.01 -5.15
CA ILE A 55 14.82 3.03 -3.98
C ILE A 55 15.44 4.41 -3.86
N PHE A 56 15.29 5.04 -2.69
CA PHE A 56 15.87 6.36 -2.44
C PHE A 56 17.40 6.31 -2.44
N THR A 57 18.00 7.30 -3.09
CA THR A 57 19.44 7.56 -3.11
C THR A 57 19.73 9.03 -2.80
N ASN A 58 20.80 9.30 -2.07
CA ASN A 58 21.23 10.66 -1.71
C ASN A 58 22.34 11.21 -2.63
N ILE A 59 22.59 10.56 -3.78
CA ILE A 59 23.71 10.93 -4.67
C ILE A 59 23.42 12.26 -5.38
N ASN A 60 22.16 12.48 -5.77
CA ASN A 60 21.78 13.59 -6.65
C ASN A 60 21.14 14.78 -5.92
N SER A 61 20.90 14.68 -4.61
CA SER A 61 20.25 15.73 -3.85
C SER A 61 20.87 15.90 -2.46
N THR A 62 20.97 17.13 -1.99
CA THR A 62 21.48 17.46 -0.65
C THR A 62 20.38 17.68 0.39
N ILE A 63 19.11 17.78 -0.07
CA ILE A 63 17.95 18.02 0.79
C ILE A 63 16.73 17.32 0.20
N VAL A 64 15.85 16.81 1.05
CA VAL A 64 14.53 16.31 0.65
C VAL A 64 13.51 17.43 0.84
N ASP A 65 12.98 17.97 -0.27
CA ASP A 65 11.94 18.99 -0.25
C ASP A 65 10.65 18.43 -0.88
N PRO A 66 9.55 18.28 -0.11
CA PRO A 66 8.30 17.78 -0.66
C PRO A 66 7.65 18.72 -1.68
N LYS A 67 8.00 20.01 -1.71
CA LYS A 67 7.49 20.98 -2.68
C LYS A 67 8.32 21.05 -3.97
N ALA A 68 9.56 20.61 -3.91
CA ALA A 68 10.52 20.60 -5.03
C ALA A 68 11.30 19.28 -5.04
N PHE A 69 10.56 18.16 -5.00
CA PHE A 69 11.17 16.84 -4.94
C PHE A 69 11.90 16.51 -6.25
N ASP A 70 13.18 16.14 -6.13
CA ASP A 70 14.00 15.75 -7.27
C ASP A 70 13.76 14.26 -7.60
N PRO A 71 13.14 13.94 -8.77
CA PRO A 71 12.90 12.55 -9.17
C PRO A 71 14.18 11.71 -9.32
N THR A 72 15.34 12.34 -9.55
CA THR A 72 16.63 11.66 -9.66
C THR A 72 17.14 11.13 -8.32
N SER A 73 16.46 11.48 -7.22
CA SER A 73 16.70 10.88 -5.89
C SER A 73 16.19 9.45 -5.76
N PHE A 74 15.59 8.87 -6.80
CA PHE A 74 15.19 7.47 -6.84
C PHE A 74 15.88 6.69 -7.95
N VAL A 75 16.18 5.42 -7.63
CA VAL A 75 16.59 4.41 -8.61
C VAL A 75 15.42 3.45 -8.80
N ASP A 76 15.01 3.27 -10.05
CA ASP A 76 13.95 2.34 -10.42
C ASP A 76 14.50 0.92 -10.46
N VAL A 77 13.79 0.00 -9.81
CA VAL A 77 14.16 -1.42 -9.73
C VAL A 77 12.91 -2.27 -9.95
N GLU A 78 13.00 -3.25 -10.84
CA GLU A 78 12.00 -4.31 -10.98
C GLU A 78 12.61 -5.62 -10.52
N ALA A 79 12.09 -6.22 -9.44
CA ALA A 79 12.66 -7.41 -8.83
C ALA A 79 11.62 -8.19 -8.01
N ASP A 80 11.90 -9.49 -7.77
CA ASP A 80 11.13 -10.31 -6.83
C ASP A 80 11.48 -9.99 -5.36
N VAL A 81 12.66 -9.42 -5.14
CA VAL A 81 13.12 -8.99 -3.81
C VAL A 81 13.78 -7.62 -3.93
N CYS A 82 13.18 -6.61 -3.30
CA CYS A 82 13.80 -5.30 -3.12
C CYS A 82 14.73 -5.32 -1.90
N ILE A 83 15.90 -4.71 -2.03
CA ILE A 83 16.84 -4.51 -0.90
C ILE A 83 16.91 -3.02 -0.61
N ILE A 84 16.33 -2.61 0.53
CA ILE A 84 16.39 -1.22 0.98
C ILE A 84 17.66 -0.99 1.77
N PRO A 85 18.50 -0.02 1.41
CA PRO A 85 19.72 0.29 2.15
C PRO A 85 19.45 0.62 3.62
N PRO A 86 20.47 0.52 4.51
CA PRO A 86 20.35 0.92 5.91
C PRO A 86 19.89 2.37 6.06
N ASN A 87 18.96 2.62 6.99
CA ASN A 87 18.44 3.95 7.30
C ASN A 87 17.91 4.72 6.07
N SER A 88 17.39 3.99 5.08
CA SER A 88 16.84 4.52 3.83
C SER A 88 15.38 4.09 3.64
N PHE A 89 14.79 4.48 2.54
CA PHE A 89 13.41 4.12 2.22
C PHE A 89 13.23 3.76 0.73
N ALA A 90 12.12 3.11 0.43
CA ALA A 90 11.72 2.81 -0.92
C ALA A 90 10.22 3.03 -1.09
N LEU A 91 9.81 3.40 -2.29
CA LEU A 91 8.42 3.40 -2.70
C LEU A 91 8.14 2.14 -3.53
N ALA A 92 6.96 1.58 -3.36
CA ALA A 92 6.42 0.54 -4.20
C ALA A 92 4.94 0.78 -4.43
N ARG A 93 4.24 -0.14 -5.10
CA ARG A 93 2.78 -0.11 -5.18
C ARG A 93 2.19 -1.45 -4.79
N THR A 94 0.90 -1.43 -4.49
CA THR A 94 0.14 -2.67 -4.32
C THR A 94 -0.04 -3.40 -5.66
N VAL A 95 -0.11 -4.75 -5.60
CA VAL A 95 -0.60 -5.56 -6.71
C VAL A 95 -2.08 -5.26 -6.95
N GLU A 96 -2.81 -5.08 -5.87
CA GLU A 96 -4.24 -4.80 -5.86
C GLU A 96 -4.53 -3.36 -6.30
N TYR A 97 -5.55 -3.21 -7.14
CA TYR A 97 -6.21 -1.94 -7.45
C TYR A 97 -7.43 -1.80 -6.56
N PHE A 98 -7.63 -0.64 -5.97
CA PHE A 98 -8.73 -0.35 -5.06
C PHE A 98 -9.73 0.62 -5.67
N ARG A 99 -11.03 0.46 -5.32
CA ARG A 99 -12.11 1.40 -5.59
C ARG A 99 -12.89 1.58 -4.31
N ILE A 100 -12.58 2.63 -3.57
CA ILE A 100 -13.14 2.86 -2.23
C ILE A 100 -14.56 3.46 -2.37
N PRO A 101 -15.58 2.86 -1.72
CA PRO A 101 -16.93 3.41 -1.74
C PRO A 101 -17.02 4.79 -1.06
N ARG A 102 -18.05 5.59 -1.45
CA ARG A 102 -18.22 6.95 -0.94
C ARG A 102 -18.44 7.03 0.58
N ASN A 103 -19.01 5.99 1.17
CA ASN A 103 -19.26 5.92 2.62
C ASN A 103 -18.16 5.18 3.41
N VAL A 104 -16.99 4.94 2.81
CA VAL A 104 -15.91 4.16 3.40
C VAL A 104 -14.63 4.96 3.48
N LEU A 105 -13.99 4.92 4.65
CA LEU A 105 -12.60 5.32 4.86
C LEU A 105 -11.75 4.07 5.01
N THR A 106 -10.59 4.00 4.34
CA THR A 106 -9.66 2.88 4.46
C THR A 106 -8.37 3.34 5.12
N ILE A 107 -7.94 2.59 6.15
CA ILE A 107 -6.68 2.84 6.86
C ILE A 107 -5.73 1.69 6.54
N CYS A 108 -4.51 2.01 6.13
CA CYS A 108 -3.44 1.05 5.91
C CYS A 108 -2.49 1.00 7.10
N LEU A 109 -2.21 -0.19 7.58
CA LEU A 109 -1.24 -0.45 8.65
C LEU A 109 -0.17 -1.43 8.17
N GLY A 110 1.04 -1.29 8.69
CA GLY A 110 2.13 -2.24 8.39
C GLY A 110 1.83 -3.65 8.90
N LYS A 111 2.41 -4.64 8.23
CA LYS A 111 2.29 -6.03 8.64
C LYS A 111 3.26 -6.37 9.76
N SER A 112 2.79 -7.11 10.77
CA SER A 112 3.55 -7.43 11.99
C SER A 112 4.89 -8.14 11.72
N THR A 113 5.00 -8.91 10.64
CA THR A 113 6.24 -9.57 10.22
C THR A 113 7.33 -8.55 9.91
N TYR A 114 7.02 -7.54 9.11
CA TYR A 114 7.96 -6.47 8.76
C TYR A 114 8.20 -5.50 9.93
N ALA A 115 7.15 -5.15 10.67
CA ALA A 115 7.26 -4.25 11.81
C ALA A 115 8.25 -4.77 12.87
N ARG A 116 8.26 -6.10 13.13
CA ARG A 116 9.21 -6.73 14.05
C ARG A 116 10.65 -6.79 13.53
N CYS A 117 10.86 -6.53 12.25
CA CYS A 117 12.19 -6.40 11.63
C CYS A 117 12.63 -4.95 11.52
N GLY A 118 11.91 -3.99 12.12
CA GLY A 118 12.23 -2.56 12.02
C GLY A 118 11.91 -1.95 10.66
N ILE A 119 10.99 -2.56 9.91
CA ILE A 119 10.51 -2.03 8.62
C ILE A 119 9.14 -1.42 8.85
N ILE A 120 9.01 -0.13 8.55
CA ILE A 120 7.76 0.61 8.65
C ILE A 120 7.15 0.70 7.26
N VAL A 121 5.85 0.41 7.16
CA VAL A 121 5.05 0.74 5.98
C VAL A 121 4.15 1.90 6.37
N ASN A 122 4.30 3.03 5.69
CA ASN A 122 3.48 4.21 5.87
C ASN A 122 2.58 4.38 4.64
N VAL A 123 1.30 4.65 4.86
CA VAL A 123 0.33 5.02 3.83
C VAL A 123 -0.71 5.93 4.48
N THR A 124 -0.99 7.07 3.86
CA THR A 124 -2.08 7.93 4.33
C THR A 124 -3.43 7.28 4.07
N PRO A 125 -4.51 7.63 4.80
CA PRO A 125 -5.82 7.04 4.60
C PRO A 125 -6.31 7.17 3.16
N LEU A 126 -6.93 6.10 2.63
CA LEU A 126 -7.64 6.16 1.36
C LEU A 126 -9.03 6.71 1.62
N GLU A 127 -9.28 7.88 1.09
CA GLU A 127 -10.51 8.60 1.33
C GLU A 127 -11.67 8.09 0.45
N PRO A 128 -12.91 8.49 0.75
CA PRO A 128 -14.09 8.17 -0.05
C PRO A 128 -13.91 8.45 -1.54
N GLU A 129 -14.29 7.46 -2.38
CA GLU A 129 -14.17 7.47 -3.85
C GLU A 129 -12.74 7.57 -4.41
N TRP A 130 -11.72 7.41 -3.56
CA TRP A 130 -10.38 7.20 -4.06
C TRP A 130 -10.28 5.86 -4.79
N GLU A 131 -9.60 5.85 -5.94
CA GLU A 131 -9.26 4.61 -6.65
C GLU A 131 -7.83 4.64 -7.17
N GLY A 132 -7.22 3.45 -7.30
CA GLY A 132 -5.86 3.29 -7.80
C GLY A 132 -5.11 2.12 -7.18
N HIS A 133 -3.87 1.93 -7.64
CA HIS A 133 -2.87 1.16 -6.90
C HIS A 133 -2.32 2.04 -5.78
N VAL A 134 -2.25 1.50 -4.57
CA VAL A 134 -1.73 2.25 -3.41
C VAL A 134 -0.22 2.34 -3.50
N THR A 135 0.34 3.53 -3.39
CA THR A 135 1.79 3.69 -3.19
C THR A 135 2.12 3.32 -1.74
N LEU A 136 3.06 2.39 -1.58
CA LEU A 136 3.54 1.88 -0.30
C LEU A 136 4.88 2.55 0.00
N GLU A 137 4.99 3.22 1.15
CA GLU A 137 6.20 3.91 1.57
C GLU A 137 6.91 3.06 2.64
N PHE A 138 7.95 2.31 2.23
CA PHE A 138 8.74 1.46 3.12
C PHE A 138 9.92 2.22 3.70
N SER A 139 10.04 2.29 5.03
CA SER A 139 11.21 2.83 5.72
C SER A 139 11.99 1.70 6.40
N ASN A 140 13.27 1.57 6.09
CA ASN A 140 14.20 0.71 6.80
C ASN A 140 14.86 1.50 7.94
N THR A 141 14.42 1.27 9.16
CA THR A 141 14.96 1.97 10.35
C THR A 141 16.15 1.26 10.97
N THR A 142 16.67 0.21 10.32
CA THR A 142 17.76 -0.61 10.85
C THR A 142 19.11 -0.21 10.22
N PRO A 143 20.23 -0.51 10.89
CA PRO A 143 21.57 -0.30 10.33
C PRO A 143 21.98 -1.37 9.31
N LEU A 144 21.08 -2.28 8.93
CA LEU A 144 21.32 -3.36 7.97
C LEU A 144 20.43 -3.20 6.73
N PRO A 145 20.84 -3.71 5.55
CA PRO A 145 19.96 -3.81 4.41
C PRO A 145 18.71 -4.66 4.72
N ALA A 146 17.52 -4.22 4.31
CA ALA A 146 16.26 -4.90 4.56
C ALA A 146 15.64 -5.42 3.27
N LYS A 147 15.06 -6.62 3.30
CA LYS A 147 14.40 -7.26 2.16
C LYS A 147 12.89 -7.02 2.20
N ILE A 148 12.32 -6.64 1.07
CA ILE A 148 10.88 -6.65 0.80
C ILE A 148 10.62 -7.64 -0.33
N TYR A 149 9.69 -8.57 -0.12
CA TYR A 149 9.33 -9.60 -1.10
C TYR A 149 8.15 -9.14 -1.95
N ALA A 150 8.33 -9.12 -3.27
CA ALA A 150 7.24 -8.86 -4.20
C ALA A 150 6.25 -10.03 -4.23
N ASN A 151 4.99 -9.73 -4.59
CA ASN A 151 3.87 -10.67 -4.63
C ASN A 151 3.53 -11.34 -3.28
N GLU A 152 4.08 -10.83 -2.18
CA GLU A 152 3.79 -11.24 -0.81
C GLU A 152 3.14 -10.11 0.01
N GLY A 153 2.53 -10.47 1.15
CA GLY A 153 1.80 -9.52 2.00
C GLY A 153 2.74 -8.57 2.73
N VAL A 154 2.47 -7.26 2.64
CA VAL A 154 3.33 -6.23 3.24
C VAL A 154 2.62 -5.29 4.18
N ALA A 155 1.31 -5.13 4.04
CA ALA A 155 0.49 -4.21 4.82
C ALA A 155 -0.95 -4.73 4.92
N GLN A 156 -1.73 -4.19 5.86
CA GLN A 156 -3.13 -4.54 6.05
C GLN A 156 -4.02 -3.31 5.87
N MET A 157 -5.06 -3.46 5.04
CA MET A 157 -6.12 -2.48 4.86
C MET A 157 -7.29 -2.77 5.81
N LEU A 158 -7.71 -1.77 6.57
CA LEU A 158 -8.91 -1.77 7.41
C LEU A 158 -9.96 -0.87 6.77
N PHE A 159 -11.20 -1.37 6.66
CA PHE A 159 -12.31 -0.64 6.07
C PHE A 159 -13.28 -0.20 7.15
N LEU A 160 -13.57 1.10 7.20
CA LEU A 160 -14.47 1.73 8.17
C LEU A 160 -15.60 2.42 7.42
N GLU A 161 -16.83 1.97 7.65
CA GLU A 161 -18.01 2.60 7.07
C GLU A 161 -18.48 3.73 7.97
N SER A 162 -18.74 4.90 7.37
CA SER A 162 -19.27 6.05 8.08
C SER A 162 -20.77 5.89 8.35
N ASP A 163 -21.24 6.53 9.42
CA ASP A 163 -22.66 6.61 9.76
C ASP A 163 -23.39 7.62 8.84
N GLU A 164 -22.64 8.54 8.22
CA GLU A 164 -23.13 9.58 7.33
C GLU A 164 -22.18 9.75 6.14
N GLU A 165 -22.70 9.94 4.95
CA GLU A 165 -21.86 10.19 3.77
C GLU A 165 -21.24 11.58 3.82
N CYS A 166 -19.98 11.69 3.32
CA CYS A 166 -19.30 12.97 3.21
C CYS A 166 -19.94 13.84 2.09
N GLU A 167 -20.02 15.14 2.33
CA GLU A 167 -20.48 16.09 1.31
C GLU A 167 -19.53 16.13 0.09
N THR A 168 -18.23 16.09 0.36
CA THR A 168 -17.18 16.18 -0.68
C THR A 168 -16.23 15.01 -0.55
N SER A 169 -16.19 14.14 -1.56
CA SER A 169 -15.26 13.00 -1.64
C SER A 169 -13.88 13.41 -2.19
N TYR A 170 -12.94 12.46 -2.16
CA TYR A 170 -11.62 12.65 -2.78
C TYR A 170 -11.73 12.90 -4.30
N LYS A 171 -12.66 12.22 -4.96
CA LYS A 171 -12.94 12.39 -6.39
C LYS A 171 -13.55 13.75 -6.69
N ASP A 172 -14.53 14.20 -5.87
CA ASP A 172 -15.23 15.48 -6.06
C ASP A 172 -14.28 16.67 -6.02
N ARG A 173 -13.26 16.64 -5.15
CA ARG A 173 -12.25 17.70 -5.04
C ARG A 173 -11.03 17.53 -5.96
N GLY A 174 -11.06 16.57 -6.89
CA GLY A 174 -9.96 16.33 -7.83
C GLY A 174 -8.66 15.95 -7.16
N GLY A 175 -8.71 15.04 -6.18
CA GLY A 175 -7.56 14.64 -5.38
C GLY A 175 -6.37 14.23 -6.25
N LYS A 176 -5.17 14.74 -5.93
CA LYS A 176 -3.94 14.65 -6.75
C LYS A 176 -3.42 13.23 -7.00
N TYR A 177 -3.87 12.25 -6.23
CA TYR A 177 -3.49 10.85 -6.35
C TYR A 177 -4.62 9.95 -6.85
N GLN A 178 -5.67 10.53 -7.44
CA GLN A 178 -6.77 9.78 -8.04
C GLN A 178 -6.30 8.99 -9.26
N GLY A 179 -6.68 7.72 -9.36
CA GLY A 179 -6.42 6.87 -10.52
C GLY A 179 -4.95 6.43 -10.67
N GLN A 180 -4.19 6.31 -9.59
CA GLN A 180 -2.78 5.89 -9.64
C GLN A 180 -2.62 4.52 -10.31
N GLN A 181 -1.73 4.41 -11.32
CA GLN A 181 -1.44 3.16 -12.03
C GLN A 181 -0.08 2.55 -11.63
N GLY A 182 0.90 3.37 -11.32
CA GLY A 182 2.26 2.96 -10.94
C GLY A 182 2.70 3.51 -9.59
N VAL A 183 3.98 3.40 -9.28
CA VAL A 183 4.58 4.02 -8.10
C VAL A 183 4.62 5.54 -8.32
N THR A 184 3.82 6.26 -7.56
CA THR A 184 3.63 7.71 -7.74
C THR A 184 4.57 8.49 -6.82
N LEU A 185 5.29 9.46 -7.40
CA LEU A 185 6.15 10.39 -6.67
C LEU A 185 5.33 11.48 -5.96
N PRO A 186 5.93 12.21 -4.98
CA PRO A 186 5.28 13.33 -4.32
C PRO A 186 4.76 14.37 -5.32
N ARG A 187 3.53 14.84 -5.06
CA ARG A 187 2.89 15.93 -5.81
C ARG A 187 2.40 16.98 -4.82
N THR A 188 2.54 18.26 -5.17
CA THR A 188 2.02 19.40 -4.41
C THR A 188 0.82 20.03 -5.11
#